data_80be9804a5fd39d1804e6d7bfc5477f7
#
_entry.id   80be9804a5fd39d1804e6d7bfc5477f7
#
_cell.length_a   1.000
_cell.length_b   1.000
_cell.length_c   1.000
_cell.angle_alpha   90.00
_cell.angle_beta   90.00
_cell.angle_gamma   90.00
#
_symmetry.space_group_name_H-M   'P 1'
#
loop_
_entity.id
_entity.type
_entity.pdbx_description
1 polymer ?
#
loop_
_entity_poly.entity_id
_entity_poly.type
_entity_poly.pdbx_seq_one_letter_code
_entity_poly.pdbx_strand_id
1 'polypeptide(L)'
;MSSVRGSVKRLMRVATERADARARRLPRLLVSRVPPGRPPMIWYLCPDTNVPTGGVRVIYRHVDLLNSVGIPAAVVHVRAGFSCTWFAHETKVMSAADVVLSAADILVVPEYYGPSLADLPAGLRVVIFNQNTYRTFTSPGATAAWQRYAESESLAAIVVVSQDNAQYARYAFPGARVARVRDSVDGNLFHAADKPPGRTIGYMPRRRDADARQVLDLLEIRGCTDNWEIVRIEGRAEEQTAAIFRTCSIFLSFSEREGFGMPPAEAMACGCYVVGFTGLAGREFFEPDICTPVEEGNVLAFAQAAERAMADFDKNSQAVRDRGLAASERIRSRYSPQVQLDELMAFYASLLC
;
A
#
# COMPACT_ATOMS: atom_id res chain seq x y z
N MET A 1 -30.08 2.26 -31.23
CA MET A 1 -28.62 2.39 -31.01
C MET A 1 -28.22 2.29 -29.50
N SER A 2 -29.09 2.55 -28.52
CA SER A 2 -28.78 2.45 -27.08
C SER A 2 -28.60 1.01 -26.57
N SER A 3 -29.37 0.05 -27.08
CA SER A 3 -29.32 -1.38 -26.69
C SER A 3 -28.00 -2.09 -27.03
N VAL A 4 -27.41 -1.79 -28.20
CA VAL A 4 -26.16 -2.41 -28.65
C VAL A 4 -24.98 -1.91 -27.80
N ARG A 5 -24.93 -0.61 -27.47
CA ARG A 5 -23.90 -0.04 -26.58
C ARG A 5 -23.97 -0.61 -25.17
N GLY A 6 -25.17 -0.89 -24.65
CA GLY A 6 -25.38 -1.53 -23.36
C GLY A 6 -24.85 -2.97 -23.33
N SER A 7 -25.15 -3.74 -24.40
CA SER A 7 -24.69 -5.12 -24.55
C SER A 7 -23.16 -5.23 -24.70
N VAL A 8 -22.53 -4.34 -25.47
CA VAL A 8 -21.07 -4.29 -25.63
C VAL A 8 -20.38 -3.95 -24.31
N LYS A 9 -20.86 -2.95 -23.59
CA LYS A 9 -20.32 -2.61 -22.23
C LYS A 9 -20.45 -3.78 -21.25
N ARG A 10 -21.57 -4.50 -21.28
CA ARG A 10 -21.79 -5.69 -20.43
C ARG A 10 -20.83 -6.82 -20.78
N LEU A 11 -20.63 -7.09 -22.08
CA LEU A 11 -19.68 -8.10 -22.56
C LEU A 11 -18.23 -7.75 -22.19
N MET A 12 -17.82 -6.51 -22.38
CA MET A 12 -16.50 -6.03 -21.96
C MET A 12 -16.31 -6.17 -20.45
N ARG A 13 -17.30 -5.79 -19.65
CA ARG A 13 -17.24 -5.96 -18.18
C ARG A 13 -17.07 -7.42 -17.79
N VAL A 14 -17.86 -8.34 -18.35
CA VAL A 14 -17.76 -9.78 -18.08
C VAL A 14 -16.42 -10.34 -18.52
N ALA A 15 -15.87 -9.89 -19.67
CA ALA A 15 -14.54 -10.31 -20.11
C ALA A 15 -13.44 -9.83 -19.16
N THR A 16 -13.52 -8.56 -18.71
CA THR A 16 -12.59 -8.00 -17.74
C THR A 16 -12.67 -8.71 -16.39
N GLU A 17 -13.88 -8.98 -15.89
CA GLU A 17 -14.11 -9.73 -14.63
C GLU A 17 -13.54 -11.17 -14.73
N ARG A 18 -13.69 -11.83 -15.88
CA ARG A 18 -13.11 -13.16 -16.12
C ARG A 18 -11.59 -13.14 -16.20
N ALA A 19 -11.02 -12.14 -16.86
CA ALA A 19 -9.57 -11.96 -16.94
C ALA A 19 -8.98 -11.68 -15.54
N ASP A 20 -9.62 -10.80 -14.75
CA ASP A 20 -9.23 -10.53 -13.38
C ASP A 20 -9.31 -11.78 -12.50
N ALA A 21 -10.42 -12.50 -12.55
CA ALA A 21 -10.59 -13.74 -11.80
C ALA A 21 -9.54 -14.81 -12.19
N ARG A 22 -9.15 -14.86 -13.47
CA ARG A 22 -8.09 -15.77 -13.94
C ARG A 22 -6.71 -15.36 -13.44
N ALA A 23 -6.41 -14.06 -13.43
CA ALA A 23 -5.16 -13.52 -12.92
C ALA A 23 -5.00 -13.70 -11.40
N ARG A 24 -6.12 -13.82 -10.67
CA ARG A 24 -6.17 -14.05 -9.22
C ARG A 24 -6.22 -15.52 -8.81
N ARG A 25 -5.97 -16.44 -9.75
CA ARG A 25 -5.89 -17.87 -9.40
C ARG A 25 -4.56 -18.17 -8.73
N LEU A 26 -4.63 -18.94 -7.65
CA LEU A 26 -3.43 -19.47 -7.01
C LEU A 26 -2.68 -20.39 -7.96
N PRO A 27 -1.34 -20.38 -7.94
CA PRO A 27 -0.55 -21.39 -8.65
C PRO A 27 -0.77 -22.77 -8.03
N ARG A 28 -0.50 -23.81 -8.81
CA ARG A 28 -0.42 -25.16 -8.25
C ARG A 28 0.81 -25.25 -7.35
N LEU A 29 0.60 -25.38 -6.05
CA LEU A 29 1.65 -25.51 -5.06
C LEU A 29 1.90 -27.01 -4.77
N LEU A 30 3.18 -27.40 -4.76
CA LEU A 30 3.58 -28.72 -4.35
C LEU A 30 3.85 -28.73 -2.84
N VAL A 31 3.28 -29.72 -2.14
CA VAL A 31 3.45 -29.86 -0.69
C VAL A 31 4.08 -31.22 -0.40
N SER A 32 5.23 -31.23 0.27
CA SER A 32 5.89 -32.44 0.73
C SER A 32 5.32 -32.89 2.07
N ARG A 33 5.08 -34.20 2.18
CA ARG A 33 4.74 -34.84 3.47
C ARG A 33 5.97 -35.16 4.30
N VAL A 34 7.15 -35.15 3.71
CA VAL A 34 8.42 -35.40 4.40
C VAL A 34 9.01 -34.05 4.80
N PRO A 35 9.44 -33.88 6.07
CA PRO A 35 10.14 -32.67 6.50
C PRO A 35 11.34 -32.44 5.59
N PRO A 36 11.56 -31.19 5.08
CA PRO A 36 12.74 -30.86 4.31
C PRO A 36 13.97 -30.89 5.21
N GLY A 37 15.12 -31.33 4.69
CA GLY A 37 16.43 -31.23 5.36
C GLY A 37 16.97 -29.80 5.46
N ARG A 38 16.10 -28.80 5.53
CA ARG A 38 16.39 -27.35 5.61
C ARG A 38 15.56 -26.68 6.70
N PRO A 39 15.96 -25.52 7.21
CA PRO A 39 15.16 -24.70 8.09
C PRO A 39 13.80 -24.35 7.47
N PRO A 40 12.76 -24.08 8.30
CA PRO A 40 11.50 -23.53 7.84
C PRO A 40 11.71 -22.25 7.04
N MET A 41 10.95 -22.08 5.97
CA MET A 41 11.00 -20.89 5.12
C MET A 41 9.68 -20.13 5.12
N ILE A 42 9.77 -18.83 4.90
CA ILE A 42 8.62 -17.95 4.70
C ILE A 42 8.51 -17.65 3.21
N TRP A 43 7.43 -18.15 2.59
CA TRP A 43 7.19 -18.03 1.16
C TRP A 43 6.12 -16.98 0.91
N TYR A 44 6.48 -15.89 0.27
CA TYR A 44 5.54 -14.83 -0.11
C TYR A 44 5.06 -15.03 -1.54
N LEU A 45 3.80 -15.42 -1.73
CA LEU A 45 3.17 -15.35 -3.05
C LEU A 45 3.08 -13.89 -3.50
N CYS A 46 3.42 -13.65 -4.76
CA CYS A 46 3.38 -12.31 -5.33
C CYS A 46 2.74 -12.35 -6.72
N PRO A 47 1.83 -11.43 -7.06
CA PRO A 47 1.30 -11.34 -8.42
C PRO A 47 2.38 -11.06 -9.46
N ASP A 48 2.27 -11.70 -10.63
CA ASP A 48 3.20 -11.52 -11.75
C ASP A 48 2.88 -10.22 -12.51
N THR A 49 3.10 -9.09 -11.88
CA THR A 49 2.89 -7.77 -12.49
C THR A 49 4.18 -6.96 -12.50
N ASN A 50 4.52 -6.42 -13.66
CA ASN A 50 5.64 -5.51 -13.82
C ASN A 50 5.18 -4.05 -13.93
N VAL A 51 3.95 -3.78 -13.51
CA VAL A 51 3.40 -2.42 -13.37
C VAL A 51 3.69 -1.94 -11.94
N PRO A 52 4.21 -0.71 -11.76
CA PRO A 52 4.50 -0.16 -10.44
C PRO A 52 3.28 -0.19 -9.51
N THR A 53 3.39 -0.93 -8.42
CA THR A 53 2.37 -1.05 -7.38
C THR A 53 3.02 -1.12 -6.00
N GLY A 54 2.57 -0.30 -5.06
CA GLY A 54 3.12 -0.30 -3.70
C GLY A 54 3.09 -1.68 -3.03
N GLY A 55 1.99 -2.42 -3.22
CA GLY A 55 1.82 -3.74 -2.59
C GLY A 55 2.85 -4.79 -3.03
N VAL A 56 3.24 -4.81 -4.30
CA VAL A 56 4.30 -5.73 -4.79
C VAL A 56 5.63 -5.35 -4.16
N ARG A 57 5.98 -4.07 -4.14
CA ARG A 57 7.21 -3.57 -3.51
C ARG A 57 7.30 -3.92 -2.02
N VAL A 58 6.20 -3.79 -1.29
CA VAL A 58 6.16 -4.14 0.15
C VAL A 58 6.42 -5.63 0.35
N ILE A 59 5.89 -6.51 -0.50
CA ILE A 59 6.17 -7.95 -0.44
C ILE A 59 7.68 -8.23 -0.59
N TYR A 60 8.31 -7.63 -1.57
CA TYR A 60 9.76 -7.77 -1.79
C TYR A 60 10.55 -7.23 -0.59
N ARG A 61 10.20 -6.05 -0.09
CA ARG A 61 10.83 -5.44 1.09
C ARG A 61 10.72 -6.32 2.34
N HIS A 62 9.57 -6.97 2.59
CA HIS A 62 9.43 -7.92 3.70
C HIS A 62 10.43 -9.07 3.58
N VAL A 63 10.60 -9.65 2.39
CA VAL A 63 11.55 -10.73 2.15
C VAL A 63 12.99 -10.28 2.37
N ASP A 64 13.35 -9.10 1.87
CA ASP A 64 14.70 -8.54 2.04
C ASP A 64 15.01 -8.24 3.51
N LEU A 65 14.07 -7.65 4.25
CA LEU A 65 14.20 -7.38 5.68
C LEU A 65 14.36 -8.67 6.49
N LEU A 66 13.58 -9.71 6.21
CA LEU A 66 13.68 -11.00 6.90
C LEU A 66 15.03 -11.66 6.62
N ASN A 67 15.47 -11.68 5.36
CA ASN A 67 16.75 -12.26 4.97
C ASN A 67 17.94 -11.50 5.59
N SER A 68 17.84 -10.18 5.77
CA SER A 68 18.91 -9.36 6.38
C SER A 68 19.24 -9.75 7.82
N VAL A 69 18.28 -10.39 8.52
CA VAL A 69 18.45 -10.89 9.90
C VAL A 69 18.52 -12.42 9.98
N GLY A 70 18.73 -13.11 8.84
CA GLY A 70 18.90 -14.55 8.79
C GLY A 70 17.62 -15.38 8.89
N ILE A 71 16.44 -14.77 8.77
CA ILE A 71 15.15 -15.48 8.67
C ILE A 71 14.92 -15.84 7.20
N PRO A 72 14.95 -17.15 6.81
CA PRO A 72 14.87 -17.53 5.41
C PRO A 72 13.52 -17.17 4.80
N ALA A 73 13.51 -16.31 3.79
CA ALA A 73 12.32 -15.92 3.06
C ALA A 73 12.56 -15.85 1.54
N ALA A 74 11.52 -16.01 0.75
CA ALA A 74 11.58 -15.81 -0.70
C ALA A 74 10.23 -15.35 -1.25
N VAL A 75 10.29 -14.57 -2.34
CA VAL A 75 9.12 -14.25 -3.17
C VAL A 75 8.85 -15.40 -4.12
N VAL A 76 7.59 -15.76 -4.29
CA VAL A 76 7.14 -16.83 -5.22
C VAL A 76 6.23 -16.22 -6.26
N HIS A 77 6.64 -16.29 -7.52
CA HIS A 77 5.85 -15.93 -8.69
C HIS A 77 5.29 -17.17 -9.39
N VAL A 78 4.18 -17.01 -10.12
CA VAL A 78 3.58 -18.10 -10.90
C VAL A 78 4.43 -18.40 -12.13
N ARG A 79 4.87 -17.36 -12.83
CA ARG A 79 5.61 -17.45 -14.09
C ARG A 79 7.09 -17.72 -13.85
N ALA A 80 7.62 -18.77 -14.47
CA ALA A 80 9.04 -19.10 -14.41
C ALA A 80 9.91 -17.96 -14.94
N GLY A 81 10.99 -17.64 -14.23
CA GLY A 81 11.94 -16.57 -14.57
C GLY A 81 11.39 -15.15 -14.44
N PHE A 82 10.20 -14.98 -13.85
CA PHE A 82 9.67 -13.64 -13.59
C PHE A 82 10.34 -13.01 -12.36
N SER A 83 10.69 -11.73 -12.49
CA SER A 83 11.09 -10.84 -11.40
C SER A 83 10.64 -9.42 -11.75
N CYS A 84 10.36 -8.60 -10.77
CA CYS A 84 10.03 -7.20 -11.00
C CYS A 84 11.27 -6.43 -11.47
N THR A 85 11.11 -5.56 -12.48
CA THR A 85 12.23 -4.78 -13.05
C THR A 85 12.04 -3.27 -12.90
N TRP A 86 10.93 -2.83 -12.32
CA TRP A 86 10.59 -1.42 -12.18
C TRP A 86 11.13 -0.76 -10.90
N PHE A 87 11.78 -1.53 -10.03
CA PHE A 87 12.55 -1.06 -8.88
C PHE A 87 13.77 -1.95 -8.65
N ALA A 88 14.82 -1.40 -8.04
CA ALA A 88 16.02 -2.15 -7.67
C ALA A 88 15.75 -3.04 -6.45
N HIS A 89 16.17 -4.31 -6.48
CA HIS A 89 16.07 -5.25 -5.38
C HIS A 89 17.09 -6.40 -5.53
N GLU A 90 17.45 -7.00 -4.41
CA GLU A 90 18.28 -8.21 -4.35
C GLU A 90 17.48 -9.41 -3.81
N THR A 91 16.16 -9.28 -3.82
CA THR A 91 15.21 -10.23 -3.25
C THR A 91 15.34 -11.61 -3.87
N LYS A 92 15.41 -12.66 -3.04
CA LYS A 92 15.32 -14.04 -3.48
C LYS A 92 13.96 -14.31 -4.10
N VAL A 93 13.94 -14.59 -5.40
CA VAL A 93 12.74 -14.85 -6.18
C VAL A 93 12.77 -16.29 -6.71
N MET A 94 11.63 -16.99 -6.60
CA MET A 94 11.45 -18.38 -7.04
C MET A 94 10.20 -18.50 -7.92
N SER A 95 10.17 -19.50 -8.79
CA SER A 95 8.94 -19.89 -9.48
C SER A 95 8.13 -20.87 -8.63
N ALA A 96 6.82 -20.77 -8.66
CA ALA A 96 5.92 -21.73 -7.98
C ALA A 96 6.13 -23.18 -8.46
N ALA A 97 6.62 -23.37 -9.69
CA ALA A 97 6.94 -24.70 -10.23
C ALA A 97 8.17 -25.34 -9.56
N ASP A 98 9.08 -24.51 -9.03
CA ASP A 98 10.36 -24.95 -8.44
C ASP A 98 10.29 -25.02 -6.90
N VAL A 99 9.15 -24.64 -6.31
CA VAL A 99 8.96 -24.60 -4.85
C VAL A 99 8.21 -25.83 -4.37
N VAL A 100 8.79 -26.51 -3.39
CA VAL A 100 8.13 -27.57 -2.65
C VAL A 100 7.97 -27.12 -1.21
N LEU A 101 6.73 -26.86 -0.80
CA LEU A 101 6.36 -26.45 0.54
C LEU A 101 6.36 -27.61 1.51
N SER A 102 6.49 -27.36 2.79
CA SER A 102 6.32 -28.33 3.87
C SER A 102 5.40 -27.77 4.97
N ALA A 103 4.93 -28.64 5.84
CA ALA A 103 4.13 -28.25 7.00
C ALA A 103 4.88 -27.34 7.99
N ALA A 104 6.22 -27.33 7.93
CA ALA A 104 7.04 -26.44 8.75
C ALA A 104 7.15 -25.03 8.19
N ASP A 105 6.88 -24.85 6.90
CA ASP A 105 6.97 -23.54 6.24
C ASP A 105 5.75 -22.66 6.55
N ILE A 106 5.90 -21.37 6.30
CA ILE A 106 4.80 -20.40 6.33
C ILE A 106 4.59 -19.90 4.91
N LEU A 107 3.35 -20.01 4.42
CA LEU A 107 2.94 -19.44 3.13
C LEU A 107 2.22 -18.12 3.37
N VAL A 108 2.76 -17.03 2.86
CA VAL A 108 2.15 -15.69 2.92
C VAL A 108 1.42 -15.43 1.62
N VAL A 109 0.12 -15.18 1.71
CA VAL A 109 -0.76 -15.00 0.55
C VAL A 109 -1.40 -13.62 0.62
N PRO A 110 -1.15 -12.71 -0.35
CA PRO A 110 -1.81 -11.42 -0.38
C PRO A 110 -3.31 -11.55 -0.64
N GLU A 111 -4.10 -10.59 -0.14
CA GLU A 111 -5.55 -10.51 -0.32
C GLU A 111 -5.98 -10.52 -1.80
N TYR A 112 -5.05 -10.21 -2.69
CA TYR A 112 -5.22 -10.29 -4.13
C TYR A 112 -5.76 -11.65 -4.58
N TYR A 113 -5.33 -12.74 -3.94
CA TYR A 113 -5.76 -14.11 -4.24
C TYR A 113 -7.04 -14.53 -3.48
N GLY A 114 -7.73 -13.60 -2.82
CA GLY A 114 -8.91 -13.87 -2.00
C GLY A 114 -9.93 -14.84 -2.59
N PRO A 115 -10.34 -14.72 -3.88
CA PRO A 115 -11.29 -15.65 -4.49
C PRO A 115 -10.83 -17.10 -4.55
N SER A 116 -9.52 -17.35 -4.56
CA SER A 116 -8.91 -18.67 -4.69
C SER A 116 -8.35 -19.25 -3.38
N LEU A 117 -8.54 -18.58 -2.25
CA LEU A 117 -8.02 -19.04 -0.95
C LEU A 117 -8.51 -20.45 -0.58
N ALA A 118 -9.73 -20.80 -0.98
CA ALA A 118 -10.29 -22.13 -0.74
C ALA A 118 -9.58 -23.25 -1.52
N ASP A 119 -8.76 -22.92 -2.53
CA ASP A 119 -7.99 -23.86 -3.33
C ASP A 119 -6.60 -24.16 -2.73
N LEU A 120 -6.25 -23.54 -1.59
CA LEU A 120 -4.99 -23.79 -0.91
C LEU A 120 -4.91 -25.24 -0.41
N PRO A 121 -3.76 -25.91 -0.56
CA PRO A 121 -3.55 -27.24 -0.02
C PRO A 121 -3.71 -27.27 1.50
N ALA A 122 -4.33 -28.33 2.02
CA ALA A 122 -4.40 -28.56 3.45
C ALA A 122 -3.01 -28.87 4.06
N GLY A 123 -2.86 -28.62 5.38
CA GLY A 123 -1.64 -28.94 6.11
C GLY A 123 -0.53 -27.88 5.98
N LEU A 124 -0.82 -26.74 5.39
CA LEU A 124 0.07 -25.58 5.37
C LEU A 124 -0.29 -24.60 6.50
N ARG A 125 0.71 -23.87 6.99
CA ARG A 125 0.49 -22.69 7.81
C ARG A 125 0.44 -21.45 6.93
N VAL A 126 -0.72 -20.82 6.83
CA VAL A 126 -0.95 -19.71 5.91
C VAL A 126 -1.15 -18.43 6.68
N VAL A 127 -0.45 -17.39 6.26
CA VAL A 127 -0.65 -16.01 6.69
C VAL A 127 -1.26 -15.23 5.53
N ILE A 128 -2.40 -14.62 5.73
CA ILE A 128 -2.96 -13.68 4.74
C ILE A 128 -2.31 -12.32 4.96
N PHE A 129 -1.61 -11.81 3.96
CA PHE A 129 -1.08 -10.45 3.96
C PHE A 129 -2.07 -9.50 3.28
N ASN A 130 -2.94 -8.89 4.07
CA ASN A 130 -3.98 -7.98 3.60
C ASN A 130 -3.49 -6.54 3.64
N GLN A 131 -2.96 -6.07 2.54
CA GLN A 131 -2.40 -4.73 2.39
C GLN A 131 -3.46 -3.65 2.19
N ASN A 132 -4.71 -4.03 1.87
CA ASN A 132 -5.84 -3.09 1.78
C ASN A 132 -7.16 -3.83 2.02
N THR A 133 -7.68 -3.75 3.24
CA THR A 133 -8.90 -4.47 3.64
C THR A 133 -10.15 -4.04 2.87
N TYR A 134 -10.18 -2.82 2.31
CA TYR A 134 -11.27 -2.36 1.44
C TYR A 134 -11.34 -3.11 0.10
N ARG A 135 -10.31 -3.88 -0.24
CA ARG A 135 -10.25 -4.73 -1.43
C ARG A 135 -10.58 -6.18 -1.18
N THR A 136 -10.69 -6.59 0.08
CA THR A 136 -10.93 -7.99 0.48
C THR A 136 -12.13 -8.62 -0.23
N PHE A 137 -13.23 -7.89 -0.38
CA PHE A 137 -14.50 -8.41 -0.91
C PHE A 137 -14.87 -7.86 -2.30
N THR A 138 -13.93 -7.25 -3.02
CA THR A 138 -14.23 -6.57 -4.30
C THR A 138 -14.42 -7.51 -5.49
N SER A 139 -13.96 -8.75 -5.41
CA SER A 139 -14.09 -9.72 -6.50
C SER A 139 -15.33 -10.60 -6.35
N PRO A 140 -15.99 -10.98 -7.46
CA PRO A 140 -17.11 -11.94 -7.40
C PRO A 140 -16.70 -13.24 -6.70
N GLY A 141 -17.53 -13.72 -5.77
CA GLY A 141 -17.27 -14.93 -4.98
C GLY A 141 -16.26 -14.77 -3.83
N ALA A 142 -15.61 -13.63 -3.69
CA ALA A 142 -14.63 -13.40 -2.62
C ALA A 142 -15.23 -13.62 -1.22
N THR A 143 -16.43 -13.12 -0.95
CA THR A 143 -17.10 -13.29 0.35
C THR A 143 -17.23 -14.75 0.75
N ALA A 144 -17.72 -15.62 -0.15
CA ALA A 144 -17.88 -17.05 0.15
C ALA A 144 -16.53 -17.78 0.30
N ALA A 145 -15.51 -17.38 -0.47
CA ALA A 145 -14.15 -17.91 -0.32
C ALA A 145 -13.52 -17.51 1.02
N TRP A 146 -13.63 -16.24 1.38
CA TRP A 146 -13.14 -15.74 2.65
C TRP A 146 -13.86 -16.36 3.86
N GLN A 147 -15.17 -16.52 3.79
CA GLN A 147 -15.95 -17.15 4.86
C GLN A 147 -15.48 -18.58 5.15
N ARG A 148 -15.34 -19.41 4.09
CA ARG A 148 -14.81 -20.78 4.23
C ARG A 148 -13.37 -20.80 4.72
N TYR A 149 -12.55 -19.85 4.27
CA TYR A 149 -11.13 -19.84 4.62
C TYR A 149 -10.87 -19.33 6.03
N ALA A 150 -11.65 -18.36 6.51
CA ALA A 150 -11.53 -17.82 7.86
C ALA A 150 -11.76 -18.89 8.97
N GLU A 151 -12.49 -19.94 8.63
CA GLU A 151 -12.76 -21.09 9.50
C GLU A 151 -11.73 -22.23 9.33
N SER A 152 -10.76 -22.06 8.42
CA SER A 152 -9.75 -23.09 8.12
C SER A 152 -8.67 -23.16 9.19
N GLU A 153 -8.34 -24.38 9.64
CA GLU A 153 -7.20 -24.65 10.50
C GLU A 153 -5.85 -24.22 9.90
N SER A 154 -5.77 -24.09 8.57
CA SER A 154 -4.59 -23.60 7.88
C SER A 154 -4.33 -22.10 8.07
N LEU A 155 -5.33 -21.31 8.45
CA LEU A 155 -5.17 -19.86 8.67
C LEU A 155 -4.47 -19.58 9.99
N ALA A 156 -3.17 -19.29 9.94
CA ALA A 156 -2.39 -18.95 11.12
C ALA A 156 -2.63 -17.50 11.58
N ALA A 157 -2.76 -16.55 10.66
CA ALA A 157 -3.01 -15.14 10.97
C ALA A 157 -3.42 -14.34 9.72
N ILE A 158 -4.02 -13.17 9.95
CA ILE A 158 -4.17 -12.09 8.96
C ILE A 158 -3.24 -10.96 9.38
N VAL A 159 -2.30 -10.58 8.52
CA VAL A 159 -1.41 -9.43 8.71
C VAL A 159 -1.95 -8.26 7.91
N VAL A 160 -2.03 -7.10 8.52
CA VAL A 160 -2.48 -5.84 7.93
C VAL A 160 -1.46 -4.73 8.18
N VAL A 161 -1.55 -3.63 7.44
CA VAL A 161 -0.51 -2.59 7.40
C VAL A 161 -0.84 -1.34 8.21
N SER A 162 -2.08 -1.18 8.68
CA SER A 162 -2.52 -0.01 9.47
C SER A 162 -3.50 -0.38 10.55
N GLN A 163 -3.74 0.55 11.48
CA GLN A 163 -4.71 0.38 12.56
C GLN A 163 -6.15 0.33 12.03
N ASP A 164 -6.47 1.14 11.03
CA ASP A 164 -7.78 1.13 10.35
C ASP A 164 -8.05 -0.25 9.74
N ASN A 165 -7.09 -0.78 9.00
CA ASN A 165 -7.18 -2.11 8.40
C ASN A 165 -7.25 -3.22 9.45
N ALA A 166 -6.59 -3.05 10.61
CA ALA A 166 -6.68 -4.00 11.71
C ALA A 166 -8.09 -4.02 12.35
N GLN A 167 -8.70 -2.86 12.53
CA GLN A 167 -10.08 -2.77 13.02
C GLN A 167 -11.06 -3.41 12.04
N TYR A 168 -10.91 -3.12 10.74
CA TYR A 168 -11.73 -3.72 9.70
C TYR A 168 -11.60 -5.25 9.69
N ALA A 169 -10.36 -5.78 9.69
CA ALA A 169 -10.11 -7.20 9.64
C ALA A 169 -10.66 -7.93 10.88
N ARG A 170 -10.49 -7.36 12.09
CA ARG A 170 -11.05 -7.93 13.32
C ARG A 170 -12.59 -7.96 13.32
N TYR A 171 -13.22 -6.94 12.74
CA TYR A 171 -14.67 -6.91 12.58
C TYR A 171 -15.15 -7.96 11.57
N ALA A 172 -14.46 -8.08 10.43
CA ALA A 172 -14.83 -9.02 9.38
C ALA A 172 -14.55 -10.49 9.75
N PHE A 173 -13.51 -10.75 10.55
CA PHE A 173 -13.01 -12.08 10.89
C PHE A 173 -12.77 -12.23 12.41
N PRO A 174 -13.84 -12.24 13.24
CA PRO A 174 -13.70 -12.18 14.70
C PRO A 174 -12.97 -13.38 15.33
N GLY A 175 -12.94 -14.54 14.62
CA GLY A 175 -12.18 -15.73 15.06
C GLY A 175 -10.74 -15.77 14.60
N ALA A 176 -10.31 -14.87 13.71
CA ALA A 176 -8.95 -14.90 13.17
C ALA A 176 -7.98 -14.09 14.04
N ARG A 177 -6.74 -14.56 14.13
CA ARG A 177 -5.64 -13.79 14.67
C ARG A 177 -5.28 -12.65 13.72
N VAL A 178 -5.48 -11.40 14.10
CA VAL A 178 -5.12 -10.22 13.31
C VAL A 178 -3.91 -9.54 13.93
N ALA A 179 -2.83 -9.46 13.18
CA ALA A 179 -1.61 -8.74 13.53
C ALA A 179 -1.40 -7.54 12.60
N ARG A 180 -0.76 -6.48 13.12
CA ARG A 180 -0.35 -5.34 12.32
C ARG A 180 1.16 -5.35 12.15
N VAL A 181 1.61 -5.20 10.90
CA VAL A 181 2.98 -4.89 10.52
C VAL A 181 2.92 -3.64 9.66
N ARG A 182 3.46 -2.54 10.16
CA ARG A 182 3.39 -1.24 9.48
C ARG A 182 4.16 -1.25 8.16
N ASP A 183 3.64 -0.58 7.15
CA ASP A 183 4.45 -0.22 5.98
C ASP A 183 5.52 0.79 6.41
N SER A 184 6.66 0.78 5.70
CA SER A 184 7.76 1.68 5.98
C SER A 184 8.02 2.64 4.82
N VAL A 185 8.48 3.83 5.16
CA VAL A 185 9.01 4.83 4.24
C VAL A 185 10.53 4.78 4.30
N ASP A 186 11.16 4.62 3.13
CA ASP A 186 12.62 4.62 3.04
C ASP A 186 13.17 6.04 3.27
N GLY A 187 13.72 6.28 4.46
CA GLY A 187 14.27 7.58 4.85
C GLY A 187 15.55 7.98 4.10
N ASN A 188 16.20 7.08 3.38
CA ASN A 188 17.33 7.41 2.51
C ASN A 188 16.84 8.04 1.20
N LEU A 189 15.68 7.62 0.74
CA LEU A 189 15.06 8.11 -0.49
C LEU A 189 14.13 9.29 -0.22
N PHE A 190 13.23 9.14 0.77
CA PHE A 190 12.23 10.14 1.15
C PHE A 190 12.70 10.90 2.40
N HIS A 191 13.34 12.02 2.20
CA HIS A 191 13.84 12.93 3.25
C HIS A 191 13.63 14.38 2.83
N ALA A 192 13.59 15.28 3.79
CA ALA A 192 13.43 16.70 3.54
C ALA A 192 14.63 17.27 2.73
N ALA A 193 14.35 18.25 1.89
CA ALA A 193 15.38 18.94 1.13
C ALA A 193 16.24 19.86 2.04
N ASP A 194 17.54 19.98 1.73
CA ASP A 194 18.45 20.90 2.42
C ASP A 194 18.04 22.37 2.21
N LYS A 195 17.58 22.69 0.99
CA LYS A 195 17.07 24.02 0.65
C LYS A 195 15.55 24.05 0.77
N PRO A 196 14.97 25.15 1.30
CA PRO A 196 13.54 25.29 1.38
C PRO A 196 12.91 25.26 -0.02
N PRO A 197 11.84 24.46 -0.21
CA PRO A 197 11.09 24.49 -1.46
C PRO A 197 10.37 25.84 -1.65
N GLY A 198 10.11 26.19 -2.90
CA GLY A 198 9.36 27.38 -3.29
C GLY A 198 7.85 27.20 -3.22
N ARG A 199 7.12 28.06 -3.97
CA ARG A 199 5.66 27.96 -4.16
C ARG A 199 5.33 26.84 -5.13
N THR A 200 5.50 25.60 -4.71
CA THR A 200 5.18 24.39 -5.49
C THR A 200 4.22 23.51 -4.72
N ILE A 201 3.14 23.14 -5.35
CA ILE A 201 2.13 22.20 -4.84
C ILE A 201 2.22 20.93 -5.65
N GLY A 202 2.50 19.79 -4.98
CA GLY A 202 2.42 18.47 -5.57
C GLY A 202 1.07 17.82 -5.30
N TYR A 203 0.58 16.99 -6.22
CA TYR A 203 -0.58 16.14 -5.98
C TYR A 203 -0.55 14.85 -6.79
N MET A 204 -1.19 13.82 -6.23
CA MET A 204 -1.44 12.54 -6.91
C MET A 204 -2.94 12.26 -6.92
N PRO A 205 -3.64 12.40 -8.06
CA PRO A 205 -5.10 12.25 -8.10
C PRO A 205 -5.56 10.81 -7.91
N ARG A 206 -4.76 9.84 -8.39
CA ARG A 206 -5.04 8.40 -8.27
C ARG A 206 -6.50 8.06 -8.66
N ARG A 207 -7.32 7.59 -7.68
CA ARG A 207 -8.73 7.23 -7.91
C ARG A 207 -9.69 8.41 -7.83
N ARG A 208 -9.23 9.57 -7.32
CA ARG A 208 -10.02 10.78 -7.12
C ARG A 208 -9.67 11.90 -8.11
N ASP A 209 -9.46 11.54 -9.37
CA ASP A 209 -9.13 12.52 -10.43
C ASP A 209 -10.22 13.60 -10.58
N ALA A 210 -11.49 13.22 -10.43
CA ALA A 210 -12.60 14.17 -10.48
C ALA A 210 -12.57 15.16 -9.31
N ASP A 211 -12.32 14.69 -8.08
CA ASP A 211 -12.21 15.55 -6.90
C ASP A 211 -11.00 16.47 -7.00
N ALA A 212 -9.85 15.93 -7.47
CA ALA A 212 -8.64 16.72 -7.66
C ALA A 212 -8.85 17.86 -8.64
N ARG A 213 -9.53 17.58 -9.76
CA ARG A 213 -9.87 18.61 -10.75
C ARG A 213 -10.76 19.68 -10.16
N GLN A 214 -11.84 19.33 -9.45
CA GLN A 214 -12.73 20.29 -8.83
C GLN A 214 -12.02 21.16 -7.78
N VAL A 215 -11.15 20.60 -6.95
CA VAL A 215 -10.37 21.38 -5.97
C VAL A 215 -9.47 22.38 -6.68
N LEU A 216 -8.74 21.96 -7.73
CA LEU A 216 -7.84 22.84 -8.47
C LEU A 216 -8.61 23.95 -9.23
N ASP A 217 -9.73 23.60 -9.88
CA ASP A 217 -10.60 24.57 -10.57
C ASP A 217 -11.13 25.63 -9.60
N LEU A 218 -11.51 25.23 -8.38
CA LEU A 218 -11.95 26.18 -7.34
C LEU A 218 -10.83 27.12 -6.92
N LEU A 219 -9.60 26.63 -6.73
CA LEU A 219 -8.44 27.43 -6.36
C LEU A 219 -8.06 28.41 -7.49
N GLU A 220 -8.14 27.97 -8.76
CA GLU A 220 -7.87 28.78 -9.94
C GLU A 220 -8.88 29.93 -10.09
N ILE A 221 -10.20 29.63 -10.03
CA ILE A 221 -11.27 30.67 -10.10
C ILE A 221 -11.12 31.72 -8.99
N ARG A 222 -10.61 31.31 -7.82
CA ARG A 222 -10.34 32.23 -6.70
C ARG A 222 -9.04 33.00 -6.83
N GLY A 223 -8.25 32.77 -7.89
CA GLY A 223 -6.96 33.42 -8.12
C GLY A 223 -5.86 33.00 -7.10
N CYS A 224 -6.03 31.87 -6.42
CA CYS A 224 -5.08 31.42 -5.41
C CYS A 224 -3.80 30.83 -6.05
N THR A 225 -3.87 30.38 -7.30
CA THR A 225 -2.80 29.64 -7.99
C THR A 225 -1.82 30.49 -8.78
N ASP A 226 -2.06 31.79 -8.96
CA ASP A 226 -1.32 32.67 -9.89
C ASP A 226 0.22 32.68 -9.70
N ASN A 227 0.69 32.44 -8.47
CA ASN A 227 2.12 32.41 -8.15
C ASN A 227 2.58 31.02 -7.65
N TRP A 228 1.83 29.97 -7.95
CA TRP A 228 2.14 28.61 -7.52
C TRP A 228 2.35 27.69 -8.73
N GLU A 229 3.42 26.92 -8.66
CA GLU A 229 3.60 25.78 -9.58
C GLU A 229 2.77 24.60 -9.09
N ILE A 230 1.88 24.07 -9.95
CA ILE A 230 1.04 22.90 -9.65
C ILE A 230 1.60 21.69 -10.38
N VAL A 231 2.11 20.71 -9.63
CA VAL A 231 2.78 19.53 -10.18
C VAL A 231 1.91 18.29 -9.99
N ARG A 232 1.40 17.73 -11.09
CA ARG A 232 0.74 16.42 -11.12
C ARG A 232 1.81 15.32 -11.14
N ILE A 233 1.77 14.43 -10.17
CA ILE A 233 2.72 13.33 -10.02
C ILE A 233 2.03 12.03 -10.43
N GLU A 234 2.43 11.47 -11.56
CA GLU A 234 1.85 10.24 -12.12
C GLU A 234 2.85 9.52 -13.02
N GLY A 235 2.90 8.18 -12.95
CA GLY A 235 3.75 7.37 -13.84
C GLY A 235 5.26 7.59 -13.65
N ARG A 236 5.70 7.97 -12.44
CA ARG A 236 7.10 8.23 -12.11
C ARG A 236 7.73 7.09 -11.31
N ALA A 237 9.03 6.89 -11.49
CA ALA A 237 9.81 6.05 -10.59
C ALA A 237 9.89 6.67 -9.19
N GLU A 238 10.25 5.88 -8.18
CA GLU A 238 10.33 6.35 -6.79
C GLU A 238 11.30 7.49 -6.61
N GLU A 239 12.48 7.41 -7.21
CA GLU A 239 13.53 8.42 -7.15
C GLU A 239 13.05 9.75 -7.73
N GLN A 240 12.32 9.67 -8.86
CA GLN A 240 11.72 10.84 -9.50
C GLN A 240 10.60 11.43 -8.62
N THR A 241 9.78 10.57 -8.01
CA THR A 241 8.72 10.97 -7.10
C THR A 241 9.30 11.67 -5.86
N ALA A 242 10.32 11.10 -5.24
CA ALA A 242 11.01 11.69 -4.11
C ALA A 242 11.67 13.03 -4.48
N ALA A 243 12.27 13.13 -5.67
CA ALA A 243 12.84 14.37 -6.16
C ALA A 243 11.78 15.47 -6.30
N ILE A 244 10.59 15.14 -6.84
CA ILE A 244 9.48 16.08 -6.97
C ILE A 244 8.97 16.49 -5.58
N PHE A 245 8.74 15.54 -4.66
CA PHE A 245 8.29 15.88 -3.31
C PHE A 245 9.23 16.86 -2.63
N ARG A 246 10.55 16.73 -2.78
CA ARG A 246 11.53 17.68 -2.23
C ARG A 246 11.44 19.09 -2.80
N THR A 247 10.79 19.30 -3.95
CA THR A 247 10.52 20.62 -4.50
C THR A 247 9.19 21.21 -4.03
N CYS A 248 8.31 20.40 -3.45
CA CYS A 248 6.97 20.82 -3.04
C CYS A 248 6.96 21.36 -1.59
N SER A 249 6.40 22.54 -1.40
CA SER A 249 6.07 23.05 -0.06
C SER A 249 4.79 22.45 0.49
N ILE A 250 3.81 22.21 -0.39
CA ILE A 250 2.50 21.65 -0.03
C ILE A 250 2.25 20.40 -0.89
N PHE A 251 1.68 19.38 -0.29
CA PHE A 251 1.17 18.23 -1.02
C PHE A 251 -0.33 18.05 -0.76
N LEU A 252 -1.11 17.94 -1.85
CA LEU A 252 -2.56 17.71 -1.78
C LEU A 252 -2.84 16.20 -1.86
N SER A 253 -3.33 15.64 -0.76
CA SER A 253 -3.64 14.21 -0.63
C SER A 253 -5.05 13.89 -1.08
N PHE A 254 -5.19 13.27 -2.25
CA PHE A 254 -6.44 12.71 -2.77
C PHE A 254 -6.55 11.21 -2.49
N SER A 255 -6.14 10.77 -1.31
CA SER A 255 -6.21 9.37 -0.90
C SER A 255 -7.65 8.86 -0.79
N GLU A 256 -7.89 7.57 -1.13
CA GLU A 256 -9.21 6.94 -1.09
C GLU A 256 -9.10 5.48 -0.65
N ARG A 257 -9.65 5.14 0.52
CA ARG A 257 -9.72 3.76 1.03
C ARG A 257 -8.38 3.03 0.88
N GLU A 258 -7.36 3.61 1.46
CA GLU A 258 -5.99 3.08 1.39
C GLU A 258 -5.75 2.02 2.46
N GLY A 259 -4.75 1.16 2.23
CA GLY A 259 -4.24 0.26 3.26
C GLY A 259 -3.39 0.99 4.28
N PHE A 260 -2.52 1.88 3.82
CA PHE A 260 -1.68 2.76 4.63
C PHE A 260 -1.77 4.22 4.15
N GLY A 261 -1.51 4.48 2.88
CA GLY A 261 -1.45 5.82 2.32
C GLY A 261 -0.01 6.25 2.06
N MET A 262 0.73 5.44 1.27
CA MET A 262 2.14 5.72 0.96
C MET A 262 2.39 7.14 0.42
N PRO A 263 1.65 7.68 -0.58
CA PRO A 263 1.98 8.98 -1.12
C PRO A 263 1.97 10.14 -0.11
N PRO A 264 0.95 10.32 0.74
CA PRO A 264 1.02 11.38 1.75
C PRO A 264 2.10 11.12 2.81
N ALA A 265 2.40 9.88 3.19
CA ALA A 265 3.48 9.57 4.11
C ALA A 265 4.85 9.87 3.49
N GLU A 266 5.07 9.52 2.23
CA GLU A 266 6.29 9.83 1.46
C GLU A 266 6.48 11.35 1.29
N ALA A 267 5.39 12.08 0.99
CA ALA A 267 5.41 13.54 0.90
C ALA A 267 5.75 14.20 2.26
N MET A 268 5.14 13.72 3.35
CA MET A 268 5.49 14.15 4.70
C MET A 268 6.97 13.87 5.02
N ALA A 269 7.47 12.68 4.70
CA ALA A 269 8.87 12.32 4.90
C ALA A 269 9.83 13.27 4.14
N CYS A 270 9.42 13.80 2.99
CA CYS A 270 10.15 14.81 2.22
C CYS A 270 9.97 16.24 2.75
N GLY A 271 9.23 16.45 3.83
CA GLY A 271 9.04 17.75 4.45
C GLY A 271 7.91 18.58 3.85
N CYS A 272 7.05 18.00 2.99
CA CYS A 272 5.87 18.67 2.49
C CYS A 272 4.84 18.89 3.60
N TYR A 273 4.21 20.05 3.62
CA TYR A 273 2.99 20.25 4.39
C TYR A 273 1.81 19.59 3.68
N VAL A 274 1.23 18.58 4.29
CA VAL A 274 0.17 17.77 3.64
C VAL A 274 -1.21 18.29 4.01
N VAL A 275 -2.06 18.49 2.99
CA VAL A 275 -3.46 18.90 3.12
C VAL A 275 -4.32 17.89 2.38
N GLY A 276 -5.42 17.42 2.95
CA GLY A 276 -6.42 16.65 2.21
C GLY A 276 -6.93 15.40 2.87
N PHE A 277 -7.43 14.48 2.04
CA PHE A 277 -8.06 13.24 2.48
C PHE A 277 -7.05 12.26 3.05
N THR A 278 -7.42 11.63 4.16
CA THR A 278 -6.57 10.65 4.85
C THR A 278 -6.57 9.28 4.18
N GLY A 279 -7.56 9.00 3.32
CA GLY A 279 -7.80 7.67 2.76
C GLY A 279 -8.17 6.64 3.83
N LEU A 280 -8.69 7.09 4.96
CA LEU A 280 -9.08 6.35 6.16
C LEU A 280 -7.88 5.80 6.95
N ALA A 281 -7.02 5.01 6.34
CA ALA A 281 -5.82 4.44 6.99
C ALA A 281 -4.81 5.52 7.42
N GLY A 282 -4.69 6.60 6.65
CA GLY A 282 -3.81 7.72 6.98
C GLY A 282 -4.18 8.48 8.26
N ARG A 283 -5.38 8.26 8.82
CA ARG A 283 -5.79 8.86 10.10
C ARG A 283 -4.77 8.63 11.22
N GLU A 284 -3.98 7.56 11.15
CA GLU A 284 -2.98 7.24 12.18
C GLU A 284 -1.74 8.17 12.16
N PHE A 285 -1.52 8.92 11.08
CA PHE A 285 -0.42 9.87 10.95
C PHE A 285 -0.83 11.28 10.47
N PHE A 286 -2.09 11.51 10.12
CA PHE A 286 -2.62 12.85 9.82
C PHE A 286 -2.96 13.57 11.13
N GLU A 287 -1.94 14.12 11.79
CA GLU A 287 -2.09 14.84 13.05
C GLU A 287 -2.20 16.35 12.77
N PRO A 288 -3.22 17.06 13.32
CA PRO A 288 -3.50 18.47 12.96
C PRO A 288 -2.38 19.48 13.22
N ASP A 289 -1.42 19.15 14.08
CA ASP A 289 -0.25 19.98 14.36
C ASP A 289 0.80 19.97 13.24
N ILE A 290 0.84 18.92 12.41
CA ILE A 290 1.83 18.74 11.33
C ILE A 290 1.22 18.70 9.91
N CYS A 291 -0.08 18.61 9.78
CA CYS A 291 -0.79 18.58 8.49
C CYS A 291 -2.22 19.12 8.63
N THR A 292 -2.98 19.15 7.54
CA THR A 292 -4.42 19.50 7.57
C THR A 292 -5.24 18.35 7.02
N PRO A 293 -5.75 17.45 7.88
CA PRO A 293 -6.72 16.44 7.44
C PRO A 293 -8.04 17.08 7.04
N VAL A 294 -8.65 16.56 5.97
CA VAL A 294 -9.96 16.96 5.47
C VAL A 294 -10.90 15.76 5.50
N GLU A 295 -12.16 16.01 5.80
CA GLU A 295 -13.23 15.00 5.77
C GLU A 295 -13.34 14.36 4.39
N GLU A 296 -13.41 13.02 4.35
CA GLU A 296 -13.45 12.24 3.11
C GLU A 296 -14.60 12.68 2.17
N GLY A 297 -14.22 13.07 0.94
CA GLY A 297 -15.17 13.49 -0.09
C GLY A 297 -15.65 14.94 0.01
N ASN A 298 -15.25 15.71 1.02
CA ASN A 298 -15.64 17.11 1.17
C ASN A 298 -14.72 18.02 0.32
N VAL A 299 -15.02 18.11 -0.97
CA VAL A 299 -14.23 18.89 -1.96
C VAL A 299 -14.16 20.37 -1.61
N LEU A 300 -15.27 20.96 -1.12
CA LEU A 300 -15.27 22.37 -0.73
C LEU A 300 -14.37 22.64 0.47
N ALA A 301 -14.47 21.82 1.51
CA ALA A 301 -13.58 21.95 2.68
C ALA A 301 -12.11 21.72 2.28
N PHE A 302 -11.85 20.85 1.30
CA PHE A 302 -10.51 20.63 0.78
C PHE A 302 -9.96 21.89 0.10
N ALA A 303 -10.70 22.49 -0.84
CA ALA A 303 -10.28 23.71 -1.51
C ALA A 303 -10.01 24.83 -0.50
N GLN A 304 -10.92 25.03 0.48
CA GLN A 304 -10.72 26.01 1.55
C GLN A 304 -9.49 25.73 2.42
N ALA A 305 -9.20 24.45 2.72
CA ALA A 305 -8.02 24.08 3.48
C ALA A 305 -6.72 24.33 2.71
N ALA A 306 -6.72 23.99 1.39
CA ALA A 306 -5.60 24.27 0.51
C ALA A 306 -5.35 25.78 0.36
N GLU A 307 -6.41 26.58 0.14
CA GLU A 307 -6.32 28.04 0.07
C GLU A 307 -5.71 28.62 1.36
N ARG A 308 -6.16 28.16 2.53
CA ARG A 308 -5.57 28.60 3.82
C ARG A 308 -4.10 28.23 3.93
N ALA A 309 -3.72 27.02 3.55
CA ALA A 309 -2.31 26.58 3.59
C ALA A 309 -1.42 27.42 2.67
N MET A 310 -1.91 27.80 1.49
CA MET A 310 -1.21 28.70 0.56
C MET A 310 -1.06 30.11 1.15
N ALA A 311 -2.13 30.66 1.72
CA ALA A 311 -2.11 31.96 2.37
C ALA A 311 -1.19 31.99 3.62
N ASP A 312 -1.19 30.91 4.41
CA ASP A 312 -0.27 30.75 5.55
C ASP A 312 1.19 30.71 5.08
N PHE A 313 1.48 30.03 3.98
CA PHE A 313 2.81 30.01 3.37
C PHE A 313 3.22 31.40 2.90
N ASP A 314 2.35 32.14 2.24
CA ASP A 314 2.64 33.50 1.77
C ASP A 314 2.88 34.48 2.92
N LYS A 315 2.17 34.30 4.03
CA LYS A 315 2.35 35.09 5.25
C LYS A 315 3.61 34.72 6.01
N ASN A 316 3.91 33.45 6.15
CA ASN A 316 5.07 32.92 6.88
C ASN A 316 5.46 31.53 6.38
N SER A 317 6.24 31.47 5.30
CA SER A 317 6.69 30.22 4.69
C SER A 317 7.50 29.35 5.66
N GLN A 318 8.22 29.96 6.61
CA GLN A 318 9.01 29.23 7.59
C GLN A 318 8.11 28.43 8.55
N ALA A 319 7.00 28.99 9.01
CA ALA A 319 6.08 28.28 9.89
C ALA A 319 5.44 27.03 9.21
N VAL A 320 5.09 27.13 7.91
CA VAL A 320 4.58 26.00 7.15
C VAL A 320 5.68 24.94 6.95
N ARG A 321 6.90 25.37 6.66
CA ARG A 321 8.07 24.50 6.55
C ARG A 321 8.37 23.77 7.86
N ASP A 322 8.34 24.45 9.00
CA ASP A 322 8.61 23.84 10.31
C ASP A 322 7.61 22.72 10.61
N ARG A 323 6.33 22.90 10.24
CA ARG A 323 5.31 21.84 10.33
C ARG A 323 5.62 20.67 9.40
N GLY A 324 6.05 20.92 8.17
CA GLY A 324 6.49 19.89 7.23
C GLY A 324 7.71 19.13 7.74
N LEU A 325 8.69 19.80 8.33
CA LEU A 325 9.87 19.17 8.93
C LEU A 325 9.50 18.31 10.16
N ALA A 326 8.60 18.79 11.01
CA ALA A 326 8.07 18.00 12.13
C ALA A 326 7.32 16.76 11.64
N ALA A 327 6.57 16.87 10.53
CA ALA A 327 5.95 15.73 9.88
C ALA A 327 6.99 14.72 9.37
N SER A 328 8.06 15.22 8.72
CA SER A 328 9.16 14.39 8.23
C SER A 328 9.82 13.57 9.34
N GLU A 329 10.16 14.21 10.45
CA GLU A 329 10.75 13.55 11.60
C GLU A 329 9.80 12.45 12.15
N ARG A 330 8.51 12.78 12.31
CA ARG A 330 7.50 11.88 12.86
C ARG A 330 7.25 10.66 11.98
N ILE A 331 7.14 10.85 10.66
CA ILE A 331 6.98 9.75 9.73
C ILE A 331 8.22 8.86 9.70
N ARG A 332 9.40 9.44 9.55
CA ARG A 332 10.66 8.70 9.45
C ARG A 332 11.00 7.93 10.73
N SER A 333 10.59 8.41 11.90
CA SER A 333 10.78 7.70 13.17
C SER A 333 9.77 6.56 13.36
N ARG A 334 8.49 6.79 13.06
CA ARG A 334 7.41 5.82 13.33
C ARG A 334 7.25 4.74 12.26
N TYR A 335 7.65 5.05 11.02
CA TYR A 335 7.46 4.21 9.83
C TYR A 335 8.80 3.93 9.13
N SER A 336 9.86 3.71 9.91
CA SER A 336 11.17 3.35 9.37
C SER A 336 11.23 1.87 8.97
N PRO A 337 12.15 1.47 8.05
CA PRO A 337 12.42 0.07 7.77
C PRO A 337 12.80 -0.75 9.00
N GLN A 338 13.47 -0.13 10.00
CA GLN A 338 13.82 -0.81 11.25
C GLN A 338 12.57 -1.15 12.07
N VAL A 339 11.63 -0.21 12.21
CA VAL A 339 10.35 -0.48 12.91
C VAL A 339 9.56 -1.59 12.22
N GLN A 340 9.51 -1.59 10.88
CA GLN A 340 8.87 -2.66 10.13
C GLN A 340 9.56 -4.02 10.36
N LEU A 341 10.89 -4.04 10.38
CA LEU A 341 11.67 -5.26 10.66
C LEU A 341 11.38 -5.80 12.07
N ASP A 342 11.38 -4.94 13.07
CA ASP A 342 11.11 -5.34 14.47
C ASP A 342 9.70 -5.95 14.60
N GLU A 343 8.70 -5.38 13.94
CA GLU A 343 7.34 -5.91 13.91
C GLU A 343 7.25 -7.24 13.14
N LEU A 344 7.96 -7.39 12.01
CA LEU A 344 8.06 -8.64 11.27
C LEU A 344 8.70 -9.74 12.13
N MET A 345 9.81 -9.44 12.79
CA MET A 345 10.50 -10.39 13.67
C MET A 345 9.59 -10.84 14.82
N ALA A 346 8.95 -9.90 15.50
CA ALA A 346 8.04 -10.23 16.61
C ALA A 346 6.85 -11.08 16.13
N PHE A 347 6.31 -10.77 14.96
CA PHE A 347 5.21 -11.54 14.37
C PHE A 347 5.64 -12.97 14.04
N TYR A 348 6.73 -13.16 13.28
CA TYR A 348 7.15 -14.49 12.85
C TYR A 348 7.73 -15.33 14.00
N ALA A 349 8.42 -14.74 14.97
CA ALA A 349 8.83 -15.45 16.18
C ALA A 349 7.63 -16.11 16.87
N SER A 350 6.50 -15.44 16.93
CA SER A 350 5.26 -15.97 17.54
C SER A 350 4.55 -17.06 16.73
N LEU A 351 4.99 -17.33 15.49
CA LEU A 351 4.46 -18.39 14.64
C LEU A 351 5.44 -19.56 14.47
N LEU A 352 6.75 -19.34 14.67
CA LEU A 352 7.79 -20.35 14.47
C LEU A 352 8.12 -21.10 15.75
N CYS A 353 7.72 -20.56 16.91
CA CYS A 353 7.71 -21.25 18.21
C CYS A 353 6.49 -22.16 18.33
#